data_5b81dd661c4986425b5e7ddc4d825512
#
_entry.id   5b81dd661c4986425b5e7ddc4d825512
#
_cell.length_a   1.000
_cell.length_b   1.000
_cell.length_c   1.000
_cell.angle_alpha   90.00
_cell.angle_beta   90.00
_cell.angle_gamma   90.00
#
_symmetry.space_group_name_H-M   'P 1'
#
loop_
_entity.id
_entity.type
_entity.pdbx_description
1 polymer ?
#
loop_
_entity_poly.entity_id
_entity_poly.type
_entity_poly.pdbx_seq_one_letter_code
_entity_poly.pdbx_strand_id
1 'polypeptide(L)'
;MTGVAGVLEDCTAADLAALHLAGTPETIPQLCEVLALYEGTGLPLVVELKSYRGNHRALAERTAKELDKYHIPCCMESFDPRCLMWLRALRPEIIRGQLSENFRKDARGWEHFVGFLLSNLLFNAFTAPDFIAYKFEDRRRFAPRICRAFYGAHMFYWTVRTYEDLKTAEREGAQAIFEGFDPDGAERKSERKEDTP
;
A
#
# COMPACT_ATOMS: atom_id res chain seq x y z
N MET A 1 -8.29 11.34 -10.55
CA MET A 1 -6.95 11.48 -11.12
C MET A 1 -6.98 12.00 -12.56
N THR A 2 -7.70 11.38 -13.50
CA THR A 2 -7.79 11.85 -14.90
C THR A 2 -8.92 12.83 -15.17
N GLY A 3 -9.87 13.01 -14.25
CA GLY A 3 -11.09 13.80 -14.47
C GLY A 3 -12.14 13.13 -15.35
N VAL A 4 -11.83 11.97 -15.93
CA VAL A 4 -12.76 11.19 -16.75
C VAL A 4 -13.47 10.16 -15.88
N ALA A 5 -14.81 10.13 -15.95
CA ALA A 5 -15.62 9.15 -15.24
C ALA A 5 -15.60 7.82 -16.00
N GLY A 6 -15.43 6.72 -15.28
CA GLY A 6 -15.40 5.37 -15.87
C GLY A 6 -14.90 4.32 -14.87
N VAL A 7 -14.95 3.07 -15.30
CA VAL A 7 -14.41 1.92 -14.57
C VAL A 7 -13.18 1.42 -15.33
N LEU A 8 -12.06 1.35 -14.66
CA LEU A 8 -10.76 1.02 -15.26
C LEU A 8 -10.79 -0.35 -15.95
N GLU A 9 -11.48 -1.31 -15.38
CA GLU A 9 -11.59 -2.68 -15.89
C GLU A 9 -12.45 -2.80 -17.16
N ASP A 10 -13.21 -1.76 -17.49
CA ASP A 10 -14.01 -1.69 -18.71
C ASP A 10 -13.24 -1.00 -19.87
N CYS A 11 -12.01 -0.50 -19.60
CA CYS A 11 -11.15 0.18 -20.55
C CYS A 11 -10.10 -0.76 -21.14
N THR A 12 -9.73 -0.53 -22.40
CA THR A 12 -8.55 -1.15 -23.00
C THR A 12 -7.28 -0.40 -22.57
N ALA A 13 -6.11 -1.02 -22.75
CA ALA A 13 -4.83 -0.35 -22.52
C ALA A 13 -4.66 0.91 -23.39
N ALA A 14 -5.19 0.89 -24.63
CA ALA A 14 -5.16 2.04 -25.53
C ALA A 14 -6.05 3.20 -25.02
N ASP A 15 -7.23 2.88 -24.45
CA ASP A 15 -8.10 3.89 -23.86
C ASP A 15 -7.42 4.55 -22.67
N LEU A 16 -6.73 3.77 -21.81
CA LEU A 16 -6.03 4.28 -20.65
C LEU A 16 -4.79 5.12 -21.02
N ALA A 17 -4.05 4.72 -22.05
CA ALA A 17 -2.90 5.46 -22.55
C ALA A 17 -3.26 6.84 -23.14
N ALA A 18 -4.53 7.03 -23.53
CA ALA A 18 -5.03 8.33 -24.00
C ALA A 18 -5.48 9.27 -22.87
N LEU A 19 -5.53 8.79 -21.62
CA LEU A 19 -5.96 9.59 -20.47
C LEU A 19 -4.79 10.31 -19.83
N HIS A 20 -4.93 11.63 -19.70
CA HIS A 20 -3.94 12.45 -18.99
C HIS A 20 -4.25 12.54 -17.49
N LEU A 21 -3.21 12.54 -16.68
CA LEU A 21 -3.33 12.84 -15.26
C LEU A 21 -3.71 14.32 -15.08
N ALA A 22 -4.64 14.59 -14.17
CA ALA A 22 -5.24 15.92 -14.01
C ALA A 22 -4.20 17.04 -13.92
N GLY A 23 -4.27 17.99 -14.88
CA GLY A 23 -3.42 19.16 -14.92
C GLY A 23 -1.99 18.95 -15.44
N THR A 24 -1.68 17.76 -15.98
CA THR A 24 -0.36 17.44 -16.52
C THR A 24 -0.43 16.86 -17.92
N PRO A 25 0.65 16.89 -18.72
CA PRO A 25 0.74 16.16 -19.99
C PRO A 25 0.98 14.64 -19.78
N GLU A 26 1.22 14.21 -18.56
CA GLU A 26 1.53 12.81 -18.22
C GLU A 26 0.31 11.91 -18.41
N THR A 27 0.53 10.69 -18.87
CA THR A 27 -0.49 9.66 -19.03
C THR A 27 -0.41 8.62 -17.90
N ILE A 28 -1.39 7.71 -17.85
CA ILE A 28 -1.35 6.61 -16.89
C ILE A 28 -0.26 5.62 -17.34
N PRO A 29 0.83 5.44 -16.57
CA PRO A 29 1.89 4.52 -16.96
C PRO A 29 1.46 3.06 -16.79
N GLN A 30 1.97 2.19 -17.66
CA GLN A 30 1.88 0.75 -17.45
C GLN A 30 2.89 0.32 -16.37
N LEU A 31 2.61 -0.80 -15.69
CA LEU A 31 3.51 -1.31 -14.66
C LEU A 31 4.94 -1.54 -15.17
N CYS A 32 5.08 -2.09 -16.38
CA CYS A 32 6.40 -2.32 -16.99
C CYS A 32 7.19 -1.03 -17.21
N GLU A 33 6.53 0.08 -17.52
CA GLU A 33 7.19 1.39 -17.70
C GLU A 33 7.72 1.91 -16.37
N VAL A 34 6.92 1.76 -15.29
CA VAL A 34 7.36 2.12 -13.93
C VAL A 34 8.53 1.24 -13.49
N LEU A 35 8.44 -0.08 -13.69
CA LEU A 35 9.50 -1.00 -13.30
C LEU A 35 10.81 -0.70 -14.03
N ALA A 36 10.76 -0.37 -15.33
CA ALA A 36 11.93 0.00 -16.10
C ALA A 36 12.67 1.23 -15.54
N LEU A 37 11.97 2.17 -14.90
CA LEU A 37 12.60 3.33 -14.24
C LEU A 37 13.36 2.95 -12.97
N TYR A 38 12.95 1.87 -12.28
CA TYR A 38 13.56 1.45 -11.03
C TYR A 38 14.61 0.35 -11.21
N GLU A 39 14.68 -0.27 -12.38
CA GLU A 39 15.71 -1.30 -12.67
C GLU A 39 17.12 -0.73 -12.46
N GLY A 40 17.93 -1.43 -11.67
CA GLY A 40 19.31 -1.04 -11.37
C GLY A 40 19.47 0.11 -10.35
N THR A 41 18.39 0.71 -9.84
CA THR A 41 18.47 1.77 -8.82
C THR A 41 18.75 1.23 -7.42
N GLY A 42 18.43 -0.04 -7.15
CA GLY A 42 18.47 -0.65 -5.82
C GLY A 42 17.37 -0.19 -4.86
N LEU A 43 16.46 0.69 -5.30
CA LEU A 43 15.34 1.16 -4.50
C LEU A 43 14.24 0.09 -4.42
N PRO A 44 13.75 -0.26 -3.22
CA PRO A 44 12.67 -1.21 -3.07
C PRO A 44 11.32 -0.59 -3.44
N LEU A 45 10.43 -1.42 -4.01
CA LEU A 45 9.07 -1.01 -4.37
C LEU A 45 8.02 -1.73 -3.50
N VAL A 46 6.98 -1.00 -3.14
CA VAL A 46 5.74 -1.55 -2.60
C VAL A 46 4.67 -1.49 -3.68
N VAL A 47 4.16 -2.64 -4.09
CA VAL A 47 3.18 -2.77 -5.18
C VAL A 47 1.81 -3.11 -4.61
N GLU A 48 0.89 -2.14 -4.65
CA GLU A 48 -0.48 -2.33 -4.18
C GLU A 48 -1.37 -2.98 -5.26
N LEU A 49 -2.01 -4.09 -4.91
CA LEU A 49 -2.98 -4.78 -5.75
C LEU A 49 -4.40 -4.29 -5.45
N LYS A 50 -4.99 -3.52 -6.36
CA LYS A 50 -6.38 -3.04 -6.27
C LYS A 50 -7.30 -3.94 -7.08
N SER A 51 -7.82 -5.01 -6.46
CA SER A 51 -8.73 -5.94 -7.13
C SER A 51 -10.14 -5.35 -7.29
N TYR A 52 -10.80 -5.72 -8.38
CA TYR A 52 -12.17 -5.32 -8.68
C TYR A 52 -12.94 -6.45 -9.37
N ARG A 53 -14.24 -6.56 -9.12
CA ARG A 53 -15.12 -7.56 -9.76
C ARG A 53 -14.58 -8.98 -9.80
N GLY A 54 -13.83 -9.40 -8.77
CA GLY A 54 -13.32 -10.77 -8.66
C GLY A 54 -12.04 -11.08 -9.44
N ASN A 55 -11.36 -10.07 -9.99
CA ASN A 55 -10.12 -10.23 -10.76
C ASN A 55 -8.86 -10.54 -9.90
N HIS A 56 -9.02 -10.67 -8.58
CA HIS A 56 -7.93 -10.79 -7.59
C HIS A 56 -6.85 -11.81 -7.98
N ARG A 57 -7.26 -12.99 -8.49
CA ARG A 57 -6.33 -14.04 -8.94
C ARG A 57 -5.52 -13.59 -10.15
N ALA A 58 -6.22 -13.18 -11.21
CA ALA A 58 -5.57 -12.78 -12.45
C ALA A 58 -4.66 -11.57 -12.25
N LEU A 59 -5.08 -10.62 -11.38
CA LEU A 59 -4.27 -9.47 -11.01
C LEU A 59 -2.99 -9.89 -10.31
N ALA A 60 -3.09 -10.74 -9.27
CA ALA A 60 -1.93 -11.22 -8.52
C ALA A 60 -0.95 -12.00 -9.41
N GLU A 61 -1.46 -12.93 -10.24
CA GLU A 61 -0.63 -13.71 -11.16
C GLU A 61 0.07 -12.84 -12.20
N ARG A 62 -0.64 -11.89 -12.82
CA ARG A 62 -0.07 -11.04 -13.86
C ARG A 62 0.95 -10.06 -13.31
N THR A 63 0.67 -9.47 -12.15
CA THR A 63 1.62 -8.57 -11.49
C THR A 63 2.89 -9.32 -11.10
N ALA A 64 2.78 -10.50 -10.48
CA ALA A 64 3.93 -11.31 -10.11
C ALA A 64 4.80 -11.68 -11.33
N LYS A 65 4.16 -12.12 -12.43
CA LYS A 65 4.85 -12.41 -13.70
C LYS A 65 5.53 -11.19 -14.32
N GLU A 66 4.94 -10.01 -14.14
CA GLU A 66 5.58 -8.79 -14.65
C GLU A 66 6.81 -8.44 -13.84
N LEU A 67 6.72 -8.53 -12.51
CA LEU A 67 7.84 -8.29 -11.59
C LEU A 67 9.01 -9.26 -11.82
N ASP A 68 8.76 -10.52 -12.21
CA ASP A 68 9.80 -11.51 -12.50
C ASP A 68 10.76 -11.12 -13.64
N LYS A 69 10.37 -10.16 -14.46
CA LYS A 69 11.21 -9.69 -15.57
C LYS A 69 12.28 -8.69 -15.13
N TYR A 70 12.24 -8.22 -13.89
CA TYR A 70 13.05 -7.16 -13.34
C TYR A 70 13.76 -7.61 -12.06
N HIS A 71 14.95 -7.06 -11.81
CA HIS A 71 15.73 -7.32 -10.60
C HIS A 71 15.56 -6.20 -9.57
N ILE A 72 14.31 -5.97 -9.16
CA ILE A 72 13.94 -4.90 -8.23
C ILE A 72 13.49 -5.54 -6.91
N PRO A 73 14.06 -5.15 -5.77
CA PRO A 73 13.50 -5.55 -4.48
C PRO A 73 12.07 -5.06 -4.36
N CYS A 74 11.12 -5.96 -4.16
CA CYS A 74 9.72 -5.55 -4.07
C CYS A 74 8.92 -6.40 -3.08
N CYS A 75 7.87 -5.81 -2.57
CA CYS A 75 6.81 -6.50 -1.85
C CYS A 75 5.45 -6.13 -2.46
N MET A 76 4.44 -6.95 -2.19
CA MET A 76 3.08 -6.69 -2.66
C MET A 76 2.14 -6.52 -1.48
N GLU A 77 1.18 -5.60 -1.60
CA GLU A 77 0.14 -5.43 -0.59
C GLU A 77 -1.25 -5.30 -1.20
N SER A 78 -2.28 -5.57 -0.43
CA SER A 78 -3.66 -5.42 -0.87
C SER A 78 -4.62 -5.27 0.30
N PHE A 79 -5.71 -4.53 0.07
CA PHE A 79 -6.90 -4.57 0.92
C PHE A 79 -7.68 -5.87 0.78
N ASP A 80 -7.63 -6.49 -0.40
CA ASP A 80 -8.33 -7.73 -0.67
C ASP A 80 -7.50 -8.95 -0.19
N PRO A 81 -7.92 -9.63 0.89
CA PRO A 81 -7.18 -10.78 1.39
C PRO A 81 -7.08 -11.92 0.37
N ARG A 82 -7.98 -11.98 -0.62
CA ARG A 82 -7.93 -13.01 -1.67
C ARG A 82 -6.71 -12.85 -2.57
N CYS A 83 -6.26 -11.60 -2.83
CA CYS A 83 -4.98 -11.38 -3.52
C CYS A 83 -3.82 -12.01 -2.76
N LEU A 84 -3.77 -11.78 -1.44
CA LEU A 84 -2.69 -12.28 -0.58
C LEU A 84 -2.73 -13.80 -0.43
N MET A 85 -3.93 -14.40 -0.33
CA MET A 85 -4.08 -15.85 -0.32
C MET A 85 -3.54 -16.50 -1.60
N TRP A 86 -3.80 -15.90 -2.76
CA TRP A 86 -3.25 -16.37 -4.04
C TRP A 86 -1.74 -16.20 -4.11
N LEU A 87 -1.20 -15.06 -3.70
CA LEU A 87 0.26 -14.86 -3.62
C LEU A 87 0.89 -15.88 -2.68
N ARG A 88 0.31 -16.13 -1.50
CA ARG A 88 0.80 -17.13 -0.57
C ARG A 88 0.85 -18.55 -1.19
N ALA A 89 -0.15 -18.88 -1.98
CA ALA A 89 -0.25 -20.22 -2.59
C ALA A 89 0.68 -20.41 -3.80
N LEU A 90 0.83 -19.37 -4.63
CA LEU A 90 1.54 -19.46 -5.90
C LEU A 90 2.99 -18.95 -5.83
N ARG A 91 3.24 -17.98 -4.97
CA ARG A 91 4.50 -17.24 -4.86
C ARG A 91 4.83 -16.97 -3.39
N PRO A 92 5.07 -18.03 -2.60
CA PRO A 92 5.30 -17.90 -1.15
C PRO A 92 6.54 -17.07 -0.81
N GLU A 93 7.49 -16.93 -1.73
CA GLU A 93 8.71 -16.13 -1.59
C GLU A 93 8.47 -14.62 -1.68
N ILE A 94 7.34 -14.16 -2.23
CA ILE A 94 7.02 -12.74 -2.32
C ILE A 94 6.56 -12.24 -0.94
N ILE A 95 7.22 -11.19 -0.46
CA ILE A 95 6.84 -10.49 0.77
C ILE A 95 5.45 -9.87 0.58
N ARG A 96 4.51 -10.15 1.51
CA ARG A 96 3.09 -9.77 1.42
C ARG A 96 2.67 -8.89 2.57
N GLY A 97 1.98 -7.79 2.25
CA GLY A 97 1.39 -6.88 3.21
C GLY A 97 -0.14 -6.92 3.21
N GLN A 98 -0.76 -6.96 4.38
CA GLN A 98 -2.19 -6.75 4.52
C GLN A 98 -2.48 -5.28 4.75
N LEU A 99 -3.10 -4.62 3.76
CA LEU A 99 -3.66 -3.28 3.93
C LEU A 99 -4.98 -3.34 4.70
N SER A 100 -5.16 -2.45 5.65
CA SER A 100 -6.42 -2.35 6.39
C SER A 100 -6.66 -0.96 6.97
N GLU A 101 -7.93 -0.69 7.26
CA GLU A 101 -8.43 0.51 7.93
C GLU A 101 -9.71 0.19 8.71
N ASN A 102 -10.36 1.20 9.26
CA ASN A 102 -11.67 1.05 9.86
C ASN A 102 -12.79 1.09 8.81
N PHE A 103 -13.06 -0.02 8.16
CA PHE A 103 -14.14 -0.17 7.17
C PHE A 103 -15.55 -0.05 7.74
N ARG A 104 -15.71 0.05 9.07
CA ARG A 104 -17.05 0.09 9.70
C ARG A 104 -17.70 1.47 9.65
N LYS A 105 -16.95 2.52 9.31
CA LYS A 105 -17.48 3.88 9.36
C LYS A 105 -18.64 4.11 8.38
N ASP A 106 -18.59 3.46 7.20
CA ASP A 106 -19.54 3.70 6.10
C ASP A 106 -20.29 2.44 5.63
N ALA A 107 -20.04 1.28 6.27
CA ALA A 107 -20.59 0.00 5.89
C ALA A 107 -21.99 -0.25 6.45
N ARG A 108 -22.86 -0.94 5.70
CA ARG A 108 -24.21 -1.35 6.10
C ARG A 108 -24.45 -2.84 5.80
N GLY A 109 -25.31 -3.48 6.61
CA GLY A 109 -25.71 -4.87 6.38
C GLY A 109 -24.54 -5.84 6.34
N TRP A 110 -24.49 -6.71 5.33
CA TRP A 110 -23.42 -7.71 5.13
C TRP A 110 -22.03 -7.08 4.99
N GLU A 111 -21.94 -5.92 4.36
CA GLU A 111 -20.69 -5.17 4.23
C GLU A 111 -20.13 -4.77 5.60
N HIS A 112 -21.00 -4.49 6.58
CA HIS A 112 -20.58 -4.21 7.95
C HIS A 112 -19.89 -5.41 8.61
N PHE A 113 -20.37 -6.64 8.36
CA PHE A 113 -19.75 -7.86 8.87
C PHE A 113 -18.39 -8.11 8.20
N VAL A 114 -18.33 -8.02 6.88
CA VAL A 114 -17.06 -8.14 6.14
C VAL A 114 -16.08 -7.04 6.58
N GLY A 115 -16.54 -5.80 6.70
CA GLY A 115 -15.76 -4.68 7.21
C GLY A 115 -15.25 -4.91 8.62
N PHE A 116 -16.03 -5.57 9.48
CA PHE A 116 -15.59 -5.98 10.81
C PHE A 116 -14.41 -6.97 10.74
N LEU A 117 -14.50 -7.98 9.88
CA LEU A 117 -13.44 -8.98 9.72
C LEU A 117 -12.14 -8.34 9.18
N LEU A 118 -12.26 -7.47 8.18
CA LEU A 118 -11.14 -6.76 7.58
C LEU A 118 -10.49 -5.77 8.56
N SER A 119 -11.30 -4.95 9.24
CA SER A 119 -10.79 -3.96 10.21
C SER A 119 -10.09 -4.61 11.41
N ASN A 120 -10.47 -5.84 11.75
CA ASN A 120 -9.87 -6.59 12.86
C ASN A 120 -8.80 -7.58 12.41
N LEU A 121 -8.39 -7.53 11.13
CA LEU A 121 -7.29 -8.34 10.58
C LEU A 121 -7.52 -9.87 10.74
N LEU A 122 -8.78 -10.31 10.80
CA LEU A 122 -9.10 -11.72 11.07
C LEU A 122 -8.73 -12.63 9.88
N PHE A 123 -8.62 -12.09 8.68
CA PHE A 123 -8.12 -12.82 7.52
C PHE A 123 -6.62 -13.13 7.58
N ASN A 124 -5.86 -12.49 8.49
CA ASN A 124 -4.43 -12.73 8.62
C ASN A 124 -4.08 -14.18 8.95
N ALA A 125 -5.00 -14.91 9.60
CA ALA A 125 -4.86 -16.36 9.82
C ALA A 125 -4.75 -17.15 8.50
N PHE A 126 -5.37 -16.66 7.43
CA PHE A 126 -5.37 -17.30 6.10
C PHE A 126 -4.35 -16.69 5.17
N THR A 127 -4.15 -15.36 5.23
CA THR A 127 -3.22 -14.64 4.34
C THR A 127 -1.77 -14.78 4.81
N ALA A 128 -1.53 -14.94 6.12
CA ALA A 128 -0.22 -14.96 6.76
C ALA A 128 0.70 -13.87 6.18
N PRO A 129 0.34 -12.60 6.35
CA PRO A 129 1.11 -11.49 5.79
C PRO A 129 2.42 -11.31 6.55
N ASP A 130 3.47 -10.89 5.86
CA ASP A 130 4.77 -10.59 6.43
C ASP A 130 4.78 -9.23 7.14
N PHE A 131 3.91 -8.31 6.69
CA PHE A 131 3.69 -7.01 7.33
C PHE A 131 2.23 -6.57 7.27
N ILE A 132 1.88 -5.60 8.09
CA ILE A 132 0.55 -5.00 8.14
C ILE A 132 0.66 -3.51 7.85
N ALA A 133 0.01 -3.04 6.78
CA ALA A 133 -0.13 -1.63 6.47
C ALA A 133 -1.50 -1.13 6.95
N TYR A 134 -1.51 -0.35 8.03
CA TYR A 134 -2.74 0.10 8.68
C TYR A 134 -2.86 1.63 8.62
N LYS A 135 -4.12 2.10 8.43
CA LYS A 135 -4.38 3.54 8.38
C LYS A 135 -3.94 4.25 9.65
N PHE A 136 -3.17 5.32 9.51
CA PHE A 136 -2.54 6.03 10.61
C PHE A 136 -3.57 6.54 11.64
N GLU A 137 -4.67 7.11 11.18
CA GLU A 137 -5.73 7.64 12.05
C GLU A 137 -6.41 6.55 12.89
N ASP A 138 -6.44 5.32 12.36
CA ASP A 138 -7.07 4.15 13.01
C ASP A 138 -6.06 3.29 13.80
N ARG A 139 -4.77 3.63 13.86
CA ARG A 139 -3.68 2.83 14.46
C ARG A 139 -3.87 2.45 15.92
N ARG A 140 -4.64 3.27 16.67
CA ARG A 140 -4.95 3.03 18.09
C ARG A 140 -6.02 1.98 18.33
N ARG A 141 -6.61 1.40 17.28
CA ARG A 141 -7.58 0.33 17.42
C ARG A 141 -6.94 -0.93 18.01
N PHE A 142 -7.81 -1.81 18.51
CA PHE A 142 -7.39 -3.02 19.23
C PHE A 142 -6.57 -3.97 18.34
N ALA A 143 -7.05 -4.24 17.11
CA ALA A 143 -6.44 -5.24 16.22
C ALA A 143 -4.98 -4.93 15.84
N PRO A 144 -4.62 -3.75 15.30
CA PRO A 144 -3.22 -3.47 14.99
C PRO A 144 -2.33 -3.47 16.22
N ARG A 145 -2.85 -3.05 17.38
CA ARG A 145 -2.10 -3.09 18.65
C ARG A 145 -1.79 -4.52 19.09
N ILE A 146 -2.74 -5.43 18.97
CA ILE A 146 -2.54 -6.85 19.27
C ILE A 146 -1.55 -7.48 18.29
N CYS A 147 -1.70 -7.24 17.00
CA CYS A 147 -0.78 -7.77 16.00
C CYS A 147 0.66 -7.36 16.29
N ARG A 148 0.88 -6.09 16.65
CA ARG A 148 2.19 -5.58 17.03
C ARG A 148 2.70 -6.20 18.33
N ALA A 149 1.88 -6.19 19.40
CA ALA A 149 2.32 -6.56 20.75
C ALA A 149 2.52 -8.07 20.94
N PHE A 150 1.65 -8.90 20.35
CA PHE A 150 1.64 -10.34 20.59
C PHE A 150 2.21 -11.16 19.44
N TYR A 151 2.13 -10.67 18.21
CA TYR A 151 2.62 -11.39 17.04
C TYR A 151 3.91 -10.78 16.45
N GLY A 152 4.39 -9.67 17.02
CA GLY A 152 5.60 -9.00 16.52
C GLY A 152 5.48 -8.55 15.06
N ALA A 153 4.25 -8.27 14.59
CA ALA A 153 4.02 -7.92 13.20
C ALA A 153 4.74 -6.61 12.83
N HIS A 154 5.45 -6.63 11.70
CA HIS A 154 5.98 -5.40 11.13
C HIS A 154 4.84 -4.49 10.70
N MET A 155 4.86 -3.24 11.19
CA MET A 155 3.79 -2.28 10.93
C MET A 155 4.24 -1.20 9.98
N PHE A 156 3.37 -0.90 9.02
CA PHE A 156 3.43 0.29 8.19
C PHE A 156 2.20 1.14 8.47
N TYR A 157 2.37 2.46 8.57
CA TYR A 157 1.23 3.39 8.70
C TYR A 157 1.07 4.25 7.46
N TRP A 158 -0.14 4.29 6.92
CA TRP A 158 -0.55 5.08 5.76
C TRP A 158 -1.80 5.92 6.06
N THR A 159 -1.98 7.07 5.56
CA THR A 159 -1.02 7.92 4.91
C THR A 159 -0.56 8.96 5.90
N VAL A 160 0.72 8.99 6.18
CA VAL A 160 1.34 9.98 7.07
C VAL A 160 1.51 11.27 6.28
N ARG A 161 0.99 12.40 6.81
CA ARG A 161 0.94 13.68 6.09
C ARG A 161 1.68 14.81 6.76
N THR A 162 2.17 14.59 7.96
CA THR A 162 2.91 15.61 8.70
C THR A 162 4.17 15.00 9.33
N TYR A 163 5.14 15.86 9.59
CA TYR A 163 6.35 15.46 10.30
C TYR A 163 6.06 14.95 11.72
N GLU A 164 5.07 15.52 12.40
CA GLU A 164 4.66 15.07 13.74
C GLU A 164 4.07 13.65 13.71
N ASP A 165 3.29 13.35 12.69
CA ASP A 165 2.74 12.00 12.48
C ASP A 165 3.85 11.00 12.12
N LEU A 166 4.84 11.41 11.32
CA LEU A 166 6.03 10.62 11.01
C LEU A 166 6.78 10.26 12.30
N LYS A 167 7.10 11.24 13.13
CA LYS A 167 7.76 11.01 14.43
C LYS A 167 6.91 10.14 15.36
N THR A 168 5.59 10.20 15.25
CA THR A 168 4.69 9.32 16.01
C THR A 168 4.76 7.88 15.50
N ALA A 169 4.76 7.67 14.19
CA ALA A 169 4.93 6.34 13.59
C ALA A 169 6.27 5.71 13.99
N GLU A 170 7.37 6.46 13.92
CA GLU A 170 8.71 6.03 14.31
C GLU A 170 8.77 5.63 15.81
N ARG A 171 8.21 6.47 16.70
CA ARG A 171 8.14 6.16 18.14
C ARG A 171 7.33 4.89 18.45
N GLU A 172 6.33 4.61 17.61
CA GLU A 172 5.56 3.37 17.71
C GLU A 172 6.25 2.18 17.02
N GLY A 173 7.45 2.36 16.45
CA GLY A 173 8.20 1.30 15.75
C GLY A 173 7.57 0.88 14.42
N ALA A 174 6.80 1.76 13.78
CA ALA A 174 6.19 1.53 12.49
C ALA A 174 6.94 2.32 11.40
N GLN A 175 6.98 1.76 10.19
CA GLN A 175 7.42 2.48 9.00
C GLN A 175 6.27 3.35 8.47
N ALA A 176 6.59 4.46 7.82
CA ALA A 176 5.60 5.39 7.31
C ALA A 176 5.51 5.35 5.79
N ILE A 177 4.30 5.21 5.28
CA ILE A 177 3.95 5.54 3.90
C ILE A 177 3.41 6.96 3.94
N PHE A 178 4.17 7.92 3.41
CA PHE A 178 3.88 9.34 3.54
C PHE A 178 3.63 10.02 2.19
N GLU A 179 2.95 11.15 2.24
CA GLU A 179 2.73 12.01 1.08
C GLU A 179 2.62 13.49 1.48
N GLY A 180 2.96 14.38 0.53
CA GLY A 180 2.68 15.82 0.63
C GLY A 180 3.66 16.65 1.48
N PHE A 181 4.74 16.04 2.01
CA PHE A 181 5.79 16.76 2.73
C PHE A 181 7.17 16.12 2.53
N ASP A 182 8.23 16.88 2.79
CA ASP A 182 9.61 16.38 2.79
C ASP A 182 9.93 15.83 4.20
N PRO A 183 10.15 14.51 4.35
CA PRO A 183 10.43 13.91 5.65
C PRO A 183 11.75 14.41 6.26
N ASP A 184 12.71 14.82 5.44
CA ASP A 184 14.03 15.34 5.87
C ASP A 184 14.01 16.86 6.09
N GLY A 185 12.94 17.54 5.66
CA GLY A 185 12.87 19.01 5.63
C GLY A 185 12.88 19.67 7.01
N ALA A 186 12.48 18.95 8.06
CA ALA A 186 12.51 19.47 9.42
C ALA A 186 13.90 19.32 10.06
N GLU A 187 14.64 18.27 9.73
CA GLU A 187 16.01 18.06 10.21
C GLU A 187 16.95 19.12 9.61
N ARG A 188 16.84 19.40 8.32
CA ARG A 188 17.62 20.47 7.66
C ARG A 188 17.36 21.86 8.24
N LYS A 189 16.16 22.11 8.82
CA LYS A 189 15.84 23.39 9.50
C LYS A 189 16.41 23.44 10.91
N SER A 190 16.56 22.34 11.62
CA SER A 190 17.19 22.30 12.95
C SER A 190 18.70 22.46 12.84
N GLU A 191 19.35 21.77 11.91
CA GLU A 191 20.80 21.90 11.66
C GLU A 191 21.20 23.33 11.28
N ARG A 192 20.38 24.00 10.43
CA ARG A 192 20.64 25.43 10.07
C ARG A 192 20.46 26.41 11.22
N LYS A 193 19.75 26.04 12.31
CA LYS A 193 19.58 26.89 13.50
C LYS A 193 20.69 26.72 14.50
N GLU A 194 21.38 25.57 14.51
CA GLU A 194 22.53 25.31 15.38
C GLU A 194 23.82 25.88 14.80
N ASP A 195 23.90 26.12 13.48
CA ASP A 195 25.05 26.67 12.80
C ASP A 195 25.05 28.22 12.69
N THR A 196 24.16 28.90 13.39
CA THR A 196 24.18 30.38 13.42
C THR A 196 24.81 30.85 14.73
N PRO A 197 26.03 31.42 14.69
CA PRO A 197 26.80 31.88 15.84
C PRO A 197 26.16 33.07 16.56
#